data_caffb722262bafe69b2d9a0d89c1fca7
#
_entry.id   caffb722262bafe69b2d9a0d89c1fca7
#
_cell.length_a   1.000
_cell.length_b   1.000
_cell.length_c   1.000
_cell.angle_alpha   90.00
_cell.angle_beta   90.00
_cell.angle_gamma   90.00
#
_symmetry.space_group_name_H-M   'P 1'
#
loop_
_entity.id
_entity.type
_entity.pdbx_description
1 polymer ?
#
loop_
_entity_poly.entity_id
_entity_poly.type
_entity_poly.pdbx_seq_one_letter_code
_entity_poly.pdbx_strand_id
1 'polypeptide(L)'
;MSSKYQAQIDAFMEKVKATNGHEKEFLQAVHEVAEAVIPIIEETPKYKAAKILDRMVEPERTIIFRVPWLDDKGEIQVNRGFRVEFNSAIGPYKGGLRFHPSVNLSILKFLGFEQVFKNSLTTLPMGGGKGGSDFDPKGKSDNEVMKFCQSFMTELCKHIGANTDVPAGDIGVGGREIGYMFGQYKRIRNEFVGVLTGKGLNWGGSLIRPEATGYGTVYFAKEMLATKGDSFKGKTVAVSGSGNVAQYACEKATELGGKVVTFSDSEGYIYDADGITAEKLAFVMELKNVKRGRISEYATKYPTAKFVAGKRPWEVKCDVALPCATQNELNEDEAKALVANGAICVAEGANMPTTPEAITVFQNAKILFSPGKASNAGGVATSGLEMSQNSLRFNWTAEEVDTKLHTIMVSIHTACVKYGTDANGYVDYVKGANIAGFVKVADAMIDQGLV
;
A
#
# COMPACT_ATOMS: atom_id res chain seq x y z
N MET A 1 8.35 -2.80 28.09
CA MET A 1 9.02 -3.97 28.72
C MET A 1 9.89 -4.61 27.63
N SER A 2 11.17 -4.89 27.92
CA SER A 2 12.03 -5.59 26.97
C SER A 2 11.41 -6.95 26.60
N SER A 3 11.39 -7.28 25.30
CA SER A 3 10.91 -8.58 24.82
C SER A 3 11.76 -9.71 25.41
N LYS A 4 11.15 -10.86 25.70
CA LYS A 4 11.88 -12.11 26.08
C LYS A 4 13.01 -12.44 25.09
N TYR A 5 12.87 -11.98 23.84
CA TYR A 5 13.79 -12.25 22.73
C TYR A 5 14.59 -11.01 22.29
N GLN A 6 14.72 -9.98 23.16
CA GLN A 6 15.41 -8.73 22.78
C GLN A 6 16.85 -8.96 22.34
N ALA A 7 17.59 -9.83 23.02
CA ALA A 7 18.97 -10.13 22.67
C ALA A 7 19.10 -10.76 21.27
N GLN A 8 18.14 -11.59 20.85
CA GLN A 8 18.11 -12.19 19.51
C GLN A 8 17.76 -11.16 18.45
N ILE A 9 16.83 -10.25 18.76
CA ILE A 9 16.47 -9.14 17.86
C ILE A 9 17.69 -8.24 17.65
N ASP A 10 18.36 -7.83 18.73
CA ASP A 10 19.53 -6.95 18.66
C ASP A 10 20.67 -7.61 17.87
N ALA A 11 20.98 -8.89 18.15
CA ALA A 11 22.00 -9.63 17.43
C ALA A 11 21.70 -9.79 15.93
N PHE A 12 20.44 -10.04 15.59
CA PHE A 12 20.01 -10.09 14.20
C PHE A 12 20.14 -8.73 13.51
N MET A 13 19.69 -7.66 14.15
CA MET A 13 19.77 -6.30 13.60
C MET A 13 21.21 -5.82 13.43
N GLU A 14 22.13 -6.13 14.35
CA GLU A 14 23.55 -5.81 14.18
C GLU A 14 24.16 -6.52 12.95
N LYS A 15 23.75 -7.77 12.68
CA LYS A 15 24.17 -8.49 11.48
C LYS A 15 23.64 -7.81 10.20
N VAL A 16 22.35 -7.47 10.15
CA VAL A 16 21.74 -6.78 8.99
C VAL A 16 22.38 -5.40 8.78
N LYS A 17 22.64 -4.67 9.86
CA LYS A 17 23.27 -3.35 9.83
C LYS A 17 24.72 -3.38 9.33
N ALA A 18 25.45 -4.47 9.60
CA ALA A 18 26.83 -4.61 9.14
C ALA A 18 26.94 -4.57 7.60
N THR A 19 25.96 -5.09 6.89
CA THR A 19 25.90 -5.09 5.41
C THR A 19 25.11 -3.94 4.82
N ASN A 20 24.12 -3.39 5.54
CA ASN A 20 23.17 -2.40 5.04
C ASN A 20 23.19 -1.07 5.83
N GLY A 21 24.29 -0.74 6.49
CA GLY A 21 24.37 0.38 7.46
C GLY A 21 24.02 1.76 6.91
N HIS A 22 24.07 1.96 5.61
CA HIS A 22 23.70 3.20 4.92
C HIS A 22 22.24 3.25 4.46
N GLU A 23 21.49 2.15 4.63
CA GLU A 23 20.10 1.97 4.14
C GLU A 23 19.09 2.12 5.31
N LYS A 24 18.93 3.34 5.81
CA LYS A 24 18.17 3.63 7.05
C LYS A 24 16.71 3.19 6.98
N GLU A 25 16.03 3.46 5.86
CA GLU A 25 14.62 3.11 5.67
C GLU A 25 14.43 1.58 5.63
N PHE A 26 15.36 0.88 4.98
CA PHE A 26 15.34 -0.58 4.94
C PHE A 26 15.58 -1.19 6.34
N LEU A 27 16.56 -0.70 7.08
CA LEU A 27 16.84 -1.15 8.44
C LEU A 27 15.65 -0.95 9.39
N GLN A 28 14.92 0.15 9.26
CA GLN A 28 13.72 0.41 10.04
C GLN A 28 12.62 -0.62 9.77
N ALA A 29 12.37 -0.93 8.50
CA ALA A 29 11.37 -1.92 8.12
C ALA A 29 11.73 -3.34 8.57
N VAL A 30 13.01 -3.70 8.44
CA VAL A 30 13.49 -5.00 8.92
C VAL A 30 13.34 -5.11 10.43
N HIS A 31 13.62 -4.05 11.19
CA HIS A 31 13.47 -4.04 12.65
C HIS A 31 12.01 -4.28 13.06
N GLU A 32 11.06 -3.56 12.47
CA GLU A 32 9.62 -3.73 12.74
C GLU A 32 9.16 -5.19 12.54
N VAL A 33 9.59 -5.79 11.43
CA VAL A 33 9.24 -7.19 11.15
C VAL A 33 9.95 -8.14 12.10
N ALA A 34 11.24 -7.91 12.40
CA ALA A 34 12.03 -8.75 13.29
C ALA A 34 11.43 -8.83 14.70
N GLU A 35 10.93 -7.72 15.25
CA GLU A 35 10.23 -7.69 16.54
C GLU A 35 9.02 -8.62 16.59
N ALA A 36 8.28 -8.70 15.48
CA ALA A 36 7.10 -9.55 15.40
C ALA A 36 7.43 -11.04 15.13
N VAL A 37 8.45 -11.33 14.29
CA VAL A 37 8.67 -12.69 13.78
C VAL A 37 9.76 -13.47 14.50
N ILE A 38 10.76 -12.84 15.13
CA ILE A 38 11.81 -13.53 15.87
C ILE A 38 11.25 -14.41 17.00
N PRO A 39 10.24 -13.98 17.79
CA PRO A 39 9.60 -14.87 18.75
C PRO A 39 9.07 -16.16 18.12
N ILE A 40 8.43 -16.07 16.97
CA ILE A 40 7.90 -17.25 16.25
C ILE A 40 9.02 -18.15 15.72
N ILE A 41 10.11 -17.55 15.24
CA ILE A 41 11.27 -18.29 14.74
C ILE A 41 11.95 -19.07 15.89
N GLU A 42 12.10 -18.45 17.04
CA GLU A 42 12.71 -19.11 18.22
C GLU A 42 11.85 -20.25 18.75
N GLU A 43 10.53 -20.16 18.63
CA GLU A 43 9.57 -21.18 19.03
C GLU A 43 9.32 -22.25 17.96
N THR A 44 9.82 -22.04 16.70
CA THR A 44 9.59 -22.93 15.56
C THR A 44 10.92 -23.43 14.99
N PRO A 45 11.43 -24.59 15.43
CA PRO A 45 12.77 -25.08 15.06
C PRO A 45 13.06 -25.13 13.56
N LYS A 46 12.06 -25.42 12.72
CA LYS A 46 12.22 -25.48 11.26
C LYS A 46 12.61 -24.13 10.65
N TYR A 47 12.06 -23.02 11.14
CA TYR A 47 12.37 -21.67 10.64
C TYR A 47 13.79 -21.24 11.04
N LYS A 48 14.19 -21.57 12.27
CA LYS A 48 15.52 -21.27 12.79
C LYS A 48 16.59 -22.07 12.05
N ALA A 49 16.39 -23.38 11.87
CA ALA A 49 17.31 -24.26 11.17
C ALA A 49 17.52 -23.86 9.71
N ALA A 50 16.45 -23.43 9.02
CA ALA A 50 16.49 -22.96 7.64
C ALA A 50 16.98 -21.51 7.46
N LYS A 51 17.31 -20.80 8.55
CA LYS A 51 17.72 -19.37 8.55
C LYS A 51 16.78 -18.50 7.74
N ILE A 52 15.47 -18.70 7.90
CA ILE A 52 14.46 -18.09 7.01
C ILE A 52 14.55 -16.57 7.01
N LEU A 53 14.66 -15.92 8.19
CA LEU A 53 14.70 -14.46 8.24
C LEU A 53 15.98 -13.89 7.62
N ASP A 54 17.14 -14.56 7.83
CA ASP A 54 18.40 -14.17 7.17
C ASP A 54 18.27 -14.19 5.64
N ARG A 55 17.55 -15.17 5.09
CA ARG A 55 17.30 -15.28 3.64
C ARG A 55 16.25 -14.26 3.18
N MET A 56 15.22 -13.99 3.98
CA MET A 56 14.13 -13.07 3.62
C MET A 56 14.56 -11.60 3.60
N VAL A 57 15.60 -11.20 4.31
CA VAL A 57 16.09 -9.81 4.30
C VAL A 57 17.06 -9.50 3.17
N GLU A 58 17.53 -10.52 2.46
CA GLU A 58 18.32 -10.34 1.24
C GLU A 58 17.43 -10.47 0.01
N PRO A 59 17.39 -9.45 -0.88
CA PRO A 59 16.66 -9.57 -2.13
C PRO A 59 17.30 -10.65 -3.03
N GLU A 60 16.46 -11.42 -3.72
CA GLU A 60 16.96 -12.43 -4.67
C GLU A 60 17.79 -11.79 -5.78
N ARG A 61 17.41 -10.59 -6.24
CA ARG A 61 18.17 -9.80 -7.21
C ARG A 61 17.91 -8.31 -7.09
N THR A 62 18.92 -7.52 -7.37
CA THR A 62 18.82 -6.07 -7.55
C THR A 62 19.42 -5.67 -8.88
N ILE A 63 18.63 -5.00 -9.71
CA ILE A 63 19.00 -4.56 -11.03
C ILE A 63 19.09 -3.04 -11.04
N ILE A 64 20.24 -2.51 -11.42
CA ILE A 64 20.47 -1.06 -11.56
C ILE A 64 20.93 -0.80 -12.98
N PHE A 65 20.31 0.15 -13.68
CA PHE A 65 20.62 0.46 -15.06
C PHE A 65 20.52 1.95 -15.36
N ARG A 66 21.21 2.36 -16.41
CA ARG A 66 21.21 3.72 -16.93
C ARG A 66 20.02 3.94 -17.86
N VAL A 67 19.35 5.08 -17.72
CA VAL A 67 18.21 5.49 -18.54
C VAL A 67 18.54 6.81 -19.26
N PRO A 68 19.15 6.80 -20.46
CA PRO A 68 19.37 8.00 -21.25
C PRO A 68 18.14 8.34 -22.08
N TRP A 69 17.77 9.62 -22.13
CA TRP A 69 16.64 10.09 -22.93
C TRP A 69 16.86 11.53 -23.40
N LEU A 70 16.10 11.97 -24.41
CA LEU A 70 16.15 13.33 -24.93
C LEU A 70 14.98 14.14 -24.43
N ASP A 71 15.25 15.31 -23.87
CA ASP A 71 14.21 16.28 -23.52
C ASP A 71 13.64 16.99 -24.77
N ASP A 72 12.69 17.88 -24.58
CA ASP A 72 12.06 18.60 -25.67
C ASP A 72 12.98 19.65 -26.33
N LYS A 73 14.10 19.97 -25.71
CA LYS A 73 15.14 20.85 -26.28
C LYS A 73 16.16 20.06 -27.09
N GLY A 74 16.07 18.71 -27.09
CA GLY A 74 17.04 17.83 -27.74
C GLY A 74 18.30 17.58 -26.89
N GLU A 75 18.30 17.95 -25.62
CA GLU A 75 19.41 17.71 -24.71
C GLU A 75 19.33 16.30 -24.12
N ILE A 76 20.51 15.67 -23.97
CA ILE A 76 20.61 14.33 -23.37
C ILE A 76 20.46 14.44 -21.85
N GLN A 77 19.49 13.72 -21.34
CA GLN A 77 19.26 13.52 -19.91
C GLN A 77 19.63 12.08 -19.53
N VAL A 78 20.11 11.88 -18.29
CA VAL A 78 20.50 10.56 -17.81
C VAL A 78 19.96 10.36 -16.40
N ASN A 79 19.12 9.36 -16.26
CA ASN A 79 18.57 8.92 -14.97
C ASN A 79 19.06 7.51 -14.63
N ARG A 80 18.84 7.11 -13.40
CA ARG A 80 19.11 5.76 -12.90
C ARG A 80 17.81 4.98 -12.75
N GLY A 81 17.73 3.81 -13.35
CA GLY A 81 16.64 2.87 -13.19
C GLY A 81 16.99 1.77 -12.20
N PHE A 82 15.97 1.28 -11.48
CA PHE A 82 16.12 0.22 -10.48
C PHE A 82 14.97 -0.79 -10.57
N ARG A 83 15.29 -2.07 -10.31
CA ARG A 83 14.31 -3.09 -9.94
C ARG A 83 14.90 -3.97 -8.85
N VAL A 84 14.18 -4.10 -7.73
CA VAL A 84 14.49 -5.02 -6.64
C VAL A 84 13.50 -6.17 -6.73
N GLU A 85 13.98 -7.32 -7.13
CA GLU A 85 13.28 -8.60 -7.13
C GLU A 85 13.53 -9.25 -5.77
N PHE A 86 12.59 -9.03 -4.83
CA PHE A 86 12.88 -9.25 -3.43
C PHE A 86 12.70 -10.72 -3.02
N ASN A 87 11.54 -11.29 -3.31
CA ASN A 87 11.24 -12.68 -2.97
C ASN A 87 10.16 -13.25 -3.90
N SER A 88 10.40 -14.42 -4.46
CA SER A 88 9.53 -15.11 -5.42
C SER A 88 8.93 -16.42 -4.89
N ALA A 89 9.10 -16.74 -3.61
CA ALA A 89 8.68 -18.02 -3.06
C ALA A 89 7.18 -18.34 -3.24
N ILE A 90 6.32 -17.31 -3.33
CA ILE A 90 4.87 -17.51 -3.46
C ILE A 90 4.30 -17.05 -4.80
N GLY A 91 5.14 -16.67 -5.75
CA GLY A 91 4.72 -16.26 -7.10
C GLY A 91 5.67 -15.23 -7.74
N PRO A 92 5.36 -14.75 -8.95
CA PRO A 92 6.14 -13.73 -9.63
C PRO A 92 6.35 -12.50 -8.76
N TYR A 93 7.52 -11.86 -8.88
CA TYR A 93 7.74 -10.59 -8.18
C TYR A 93 6.65 -9.59 -8.56
N LYS A 94 6.11 -8.89 -7.58
CA LYS A 94 5.01 -7.95 -7.78
C LYS A 94 5.21 -6.72 -6.94
N GLY A 95 5.14 -5.56 -7.57
CA GLY A 95 5.19 -4.27 -6.87
C GLY A 95 5.39 -3.11 -7.82
N GLY A 96 5.09 -1.89 -7.32
CA GLY A 96 5.04 -0.67 -8.12
C GLY A 96 6.41 -0.18 -8.59
N LEU A 97 6.37 0.66 -9.62
CA LEU A 97 7.46 1.51 -10.07
C LEU A 97 7.20 2.92 -9.57
N ARG A 98 8.19 3.56 -8.94
CA ARG A 98 8.14 4.93 -8.46
C ARG A 98 9.04 5.83 -9.29
N PHE A 99 8.51 6.92 -9.83
CA PHE A 99 9.31 7.96 -10.49
C PHE A 99 9.29 9.22 -9.63
N HIS A 100 10.39 9.46 -8.92
CA HIS A 100 10.52 10.59 -8.02
C HIS A 100 12.00 10.87 -7.74
N PRO A 101 12.45 12.13 -7.61
CA PRO A 101 13.86 12.47 -7.36
C PRO A 101 14.47 11.83 -6.11
N SER A 102 13.65 11.49 -5.11
CA SER A 102 14.12 10.84 -3.89
C SER A 102 14.40 9.34 -4.02
N VAL A 103 14.08 8.73 -5.16
CA VAL A 103 14.25 7.29 -5.35
C VAL A 103 15.71 6.90 -5.27
N ASN A 104 16.01 5.97 -4.37
CA ASN A 104 17.30 5.34 -4.20
C ASN A 104 17.13 3.87 -3.79
N LEU A 105 18.23 3.14 -3.71
CA LEU A 105 18.17 1.70 -3.42
C LEU A 105 17.61 1.38 -2.03
N SER A 106 17.93 2.17 -0.99
CA SER A 106 17.41 1.98 0.38
C SER A 106 15.89 2.03 0.41
N ILE A 107 15.30 3.06 -0.22
CA ILE A 107 13.84 3.22 -0.33
C ILE A 107 13.22 2.04 -1.09
N LEU A 108 13.83 1.59 -2.18
CA LEU A 108 13.27 0.50 -2.97
C LEU A 108 13.42 -0.87 -2.30
N LYS A 109 14.51 -1.12 -1.57
CA LYS A 109 14.66 -2.30 -0.72
C LYS A 109 13.62 -2.32 0.41
N PHE A 110 13.46 -1.20 1.12
CA PHE A 110 12.40 -1.03 2.11
C PHE A 110 11.03 -1.39 1.53
N LEU A 111 10.65 -0.73 0.44
CA LEU A 111 9.34 -0.93 -0.18
C LEU A 111 9.18 -2.35 -0.76
N GLY A 112 10.25 -2.94 -1.29
CA GLY A 112 10.25 -4.30 -1.81
C GLY A 112 10.07 -5.35 -0.71
N PHE A 113 10.76 -5.16 0.42
CA PHE A 113 10.63 -6.00 1.61
C PHE A 113 9.21 -5.97 2.18
N GLU A 114 8.66 -4.78 2.41
CA GLU A 114 7.27 -4.60 2.84
C GLU A 114 6.26 -5.23 1.87
N GLN A 115 6.56 -5.17 0.57
CA GLN A 115 5.69 -5.72 -0.46
C GLN A 115 5.60 -7.26 -0.39
N VAL A 116 6.65 -7.95 0.06
CA VAL A 116 6.62 -9.41 0.30
C VAL A 116 5.51 -9.77 1.28
N PHE A 117 5.46 -9.10 2.43
CA PHE A 117 4.45 -9.34 3.47
C PHE A 117 3.06 -8.94 3.02
N LYS A 118 2.94 -7.78 2.39
CA LYS A 118 1.65 -7.28 1.88
C LYS A 118 1.04 -8.22 0.84
N ASN A 119 1.82 -8.68 -0.13
CA ASN A 119 1.34 -9.57 -1.18
C ASN A 119 0.95 -10.94 -0.64
N SER A 120 1.72 -11.47 0.31
CA SER A 120 1.45 -12.79 0.92
C SER A 120 0.11 -12.83 1.63
N LEU A 121 -0.35 -11.71 2.21
CA LEU A 121 -1.66 -11.62 2.85
C LEU A 121 -2.83 -11.75 1.88
N THR A 122 -2.66 -11.35 0.60
CA THR A 122 -3.75 -11.33 -0.38
C THR A 122 -4.26 -12.71 -0.81
N THR A 123 -3.64 -13.78 -0.37
CA THR A 123 -3.88 -15.17 -0.82
C THR A 123 -3.52 -15.46 -2.28
N LEU A 124 -3.26 -14.44 -3.08
CA LEU A 124 -2.91 -14.57 -4.50
C LEU A 124 -1.43 -14.97 -4.67
N PRO A 125 -1.08 -15.66 -5.76
CA PRO A 125 0.29 -16.12 -6.03
C PRO A 125 1.14 -14.96 -6.55
N MET A 126 1.59 -14.11 -5.64
CA MET A 126 2.43 -12.94 -5.93
C MET A 126 3.56 -12.83 -4.92
N GLY A 127 4.78 -12.83 -5.40
CA GLY A 127 5.98 -12.49 -4.64
C GLY A 127 6.09 -10.99 -4.38
N GLY A 128 7.23 -10.54 -3.90
CA GLY A 128 7.51 -9.13 -3.61
C GLY A 128 8.60 -8.55 -4.49
N GLY A 129 8.38 -7.36 -4.99
CA GLY A 129 9.38 -6.58 -5.72
C GLY A 129 9.03 -5.10 -5.72
N LYS A 130 10.02 -4.27 -6.04
CA LYS A 130 9.85 -2.82 -6.15
C LYS A 130 10.84 -2.24 -7.14
N GLY A 131 10.47 -1.16 -7.82
CA GLY A 131 11.39 -0.50 -8.74
C GLY A 131 11.09 0.97 -8.90
N GLY A 132 11.81 1.60 -9.80
CA GLY A 132 11.61 3.02 -10.10
C GLY A 132 12.84 3.71 -10.64
N SER A 133 12.79 5.02 -10.59
CA SER A 133 13.86 5.91 -11.06
C SER A 133 13.85 7.22 -10.29
N ASP A 134 14.99 7.88 -10.24
CA ASP A 134 15.16 9.26 -9.79
C ASP A 134 14.59 10.31 -10.76
N PHE A 135 13.94 9.88 -11.83
CA PHE A 135 13.22 10.74 -12.77
C PHE A 135 12.02 11.43 -12.11
N ASP A 136 11.89 12.73 -12.32
CA ASP A 136 10.72 13.51 -11.88
C ASP A 136 9.78 13.77 -13.08
N PRO A 137 8.61 13.14 -13.15
CA PRO A 137 7.64 13.39 -14.21
C PRO A 137 6.91 14.74 -14.07
N LYS A 138 7.04 15.40 -12.90
CA LYS A 138 6.35 16.65 -12.62
C LYS A 138 6.92 17.77 -13.50
N GLY A 139 6.03 18.45 -14.22
CA GLY A 139 6.42 19.55 -15.13
C GLY A 139 7.04 19.09 -16.45
N LYS A 140 7.12 17.79 -16.71
CA LYS A 140 7.55 17.24 -18.00
C LYS A 140 6.39 17.15 -18.98
N SER A 141 6.69 17.33 -20.27
CA SER A 141 5.72 17.09 -21.35
C SER A 141 5.39 15.61 -21.48
N ASP A 142 4.25 15.29 -22.10
CA ASP A 142 3.90 13.89 -22.41
C ASP A 142 4.95 13.23 -23.32
N ASN A 143 5.56 13.99 -24.22
CA ASN A 143 6.63 13.51 -25.10
C ASN A 143 7.90 13.16 -24.31
N GLU A 144 8.32 14.00 -23.38
CA GLU A 144 9.46 13.73 -22.49
C GLU A 144 9.21 12.49 -21.63
N VAL A 145 8.02 12.39 -20.99
CA VAL A 145 7.64 11.22 -20.19
C VAL A 145 7.60 9.96 -21.04
N MET A 146 7.08 10.02 -22.26
CA MET A 146 7.06 8.90 -23.19
C MET A 146 8.48 8.43 -23.54
N LYS A 147 9.37 9.34 -23.92
CA LYS A 147 10.77 9.02 -24.24
C LYS A 147 11.49 8.39 -23.07
N PHE A 148 11.29 8.95 -21.85
CA PHE A 148 11.84 8.37 -20.64
C PHE A 148 11.32 6.95 -20.39
N CYS A 149 10.00 6.74 -20.43
CA CYS A 149 9.36 5.44 -20.20
C CYS A 149 9.86 4.39 -21.24
N GLN A 150 10.02 4.78 -22.49
CA GLN A 150 10.54 3.90 -23.53
C GLN A 150 11.99 3.50 -23.27
N SER A 151 12.86 4.45 -22.90
CA SER A 151 14.24 4.17 -22.54
C SER A 151 14.33 3.27 -21.29
N PHE A 152 13.57 3.58 -20.24
CA PHE A 152 13.49 2.79 -19.02
C PHE A 152 13.06 1.35 -19.31
N MET A 153 12.02 1.15 -20.10
CA MET A 153 11.52 -0.18 -20.46
C MET A 153 12.45 -0.95 -21.37
N THR A 154 13.27 -0.28 -22.18
CA THR A 154 14.26 -0.94 -23.05
C THR A 154 15.26 -1.79 -22.26
N GLU A 155 15.63 -1.35 -21.07
CA GLU A 155 16.45 -2.16 -20.15
C GLU A 155 15.58 -3.08 -19.29
N LEU A 156 14.52 -2.57 -18.69
CA LEU A 156 13.70 -3.34 -17.75
C LEU A 156 13.04 -4.58 -18.40
N CYS A 157 12.67 -4.52 -19.69
CA CYS A 157 12.02 -5.64 -20.39
C CYS A 157 12.85 -6.93 -20.45
N LYS A 158 14.14 -6.86 -20.17
CA LYS A 158 15.03 -8.03 -20.10
C LYS A 158 14.82 -8.87 -18.84
N HIS A 159 14.19 -8.29 -17.82
CA HIS A 159 14.11 -8.85 -16.47
C HIS A 159 12.67 -9.14 -16.04
N ILE A 160 11.67 -8.57 -16.70
CA ILE A 160 10.26 -8.69 -16.33
C ILE A 160 9.47 -9.55 -17.32
N GLY A 161 8.31 -10.01 -16.88
CA GLY A 161 7.39 -10.82 -17.70
C GLY A 161 6.19 -11.28 -16.87
N ALA A 162 5.13 -11.73 -17.56
CA ALA A 162 3.88 -12.14 -16.92
C ALA A 162 4.05 -13.21 -15.84
N ASN A 163 5.04 -14.09 -15.98
CA ASN A 163 5.32 -15.21 -15.08
C ASN A 163 6.61 -15.05 -14.25
N THR A 164 7.30 -13.91 -14.38
CA THR A 164 8.58 -13.66 -13.70
C THR A 164 8.45 -12.49 -12.74
N ASP A 165 8.13 -11.32 -13.27
CA ASP A 165 8.05 -10.07 -12.53
C ASP A 165 7.01 -9.14 -13.19
N VAL A 166 6.02 -8.71 -12.43
CA VAL A 166 4.90 -7.91 -12.94
C VAL A 166 4.85 -6.57 -12.19
N PRO A 167 5.52 -5.53 -12.71
CA PRO A 167 5.46 -4.19 -12.13
C PRO A 167 4.07 -3.57 -12.21
N ALA A 168 3.84 -2.54 -11.39
CA ALA A 168 2.61 -1.73 -11.34
C ALA A 168 2.95 -0.24 -11.22
N GLY A 169 1.94 0.62 -11.14
CA GLY A 169 2.11 2.03 -10.80
C GLY A 169 2.38 2.26 -9.32
N ASP A 170 2.98 3.39 -9.02
CA ASP A 170 3.24 3.97 -7.70
C ASP A 170 3.40 5.50 -7.87
N ILE A 171 3.97 6.22 -6.90
CA ILE A 171 4.19 7.67 -7.02
C ILE A 171 4.89 8.01 -8.33
N GLY A 172 4.34 8.95 -9.09
CA GLY A 172 4.87 9.39 -10.38
C GLY A 172 4.66 8.42 -11.55
N VAL A 173 3.96 7.29 -11.34
CA VAL A 173 3.65 6.29 -12.36
C VAL A 173 2.16 5.96 -12.32
N GLY A 174 1.42 6.57 -13.21
CA GLY A 174 -0.01 6.32 -13.43
C GLY A 174 -0.29 5.57 -14.73
N GLY A 175 -1.55 5.60 -15.16
CA GLY A 175 -2.00 4.92 -16.38
C GLY A 175 -1.26 5.36 -17.65
N ARG A 176 -0.85 6.64 -17.72
CA ARG A 176 -0.05 7.20 -18.82
C ARG A 176 1.31 6.51 -18.92
N GLU A 177 2.06 6.49 -17.83
CA GLU A 177 3.39 5.87 -17.74
C GLU A 177 3.32 4.36 -17.99
N ILE A 178 2.34 3.69 -17.39
CA ILE A 178 2.08 2.26 -17.63
C ILE A 178 1.80 2.01 -19.12
N GLY A 179 1.03 2.87 -19.76
CA GLY A 179 0.74 2.78 -21.19
C GLY A 179 2.00 2.88 -22.06
N TYR A 180 2.84 3.88 -21.82
CA TYR A 180 4.09 4.07 -22.56
C TYR A 180 5.07 2.90 -22.36
N MET A 181 5.18 2.41 -21.12
CA MET A 181 6.03 1.25 -20.81
C MET A 181 5.48 -0.05 -21.43
N PHE A 182 4.18 -0.28 -21.38
CA PHE A 182 3.57 -1.46 -21.99
C PHE A 182 3.72 -1.48 -23.50
N GLY A 183 3.51 -0.33 -24.16
CA GLY A 183 3.72 -0.18 -25.60
C GLY A 183 5.15 -0.51 -26.01
N GLN A 184 6.16 -0.05 -25.26
CA GLN A 184 7.56 -0.35 -25.51
C GLN A 184 7.90 -1.82 -25.25
N TYR A 185 7.41 -2.41 -24.16
CA TYR A 185 7.57 -3.84 -23.87
C TYR A 185 7.01 -4.69 -25.03
N LYS A 186 5.76 -4.44 -25.42
CA LYS A 186 5.10 -5.13 -26.53
C LYS A 186 5.90 -5.04 -27.82
N ARG A 187 6.46 -3.87 -28.13
CA ARG A 187 7.26 -3.65 -29.32
C ARG A 187 8.57 -4.45 -29.32
N ILE A 188 9.28 -4.49 -28.18
CA ILE A 188 10.58 -5.18 -28.08
C ILE A 188 10.40 -6.69 -28.02
N ARG A 189 9.46 -7.16 -27.20
CA ARG A 189 9.22 -8.60 -26.94
C ARG A 189 8.36 -9.26 -28.01
N ASN A 190 7.63 -8.47 -28.81
CA ASN A 190 6.60 -8.94 -29.74
C ASN A 190 5.57 -9.85 -29.08
N GLU A 191 5.16 -9.50 -27.85
CA GLU A 191 4.24 -10.25 -27.02
C GLU A 191 3.15 -9.33 -26.46
N PHE A 192 1.90 -9.81 -26.43
CA PHE A 192 0.80 -9.16 -25.69
C PHE A 192 0.44 -10.04 -24.50
N VAL A 193 1.05 -9.75 -23.35
CA VAL A 193 0.95 -10.54 -22.11
C VAL A 193 0.61 -9.67 -20.89
N GLY A 194 0.29 -10.28 -19.78
CA GLY A 194 -0.04 -9.60 -18.52
C GLY A 194 1.18 -9.08 -17.75
N VAL A 195 2.12 -8.40 -18.40
CA VAL A 195 3.42 -8.02 -17.83
C VAL A 195 3.36 -6.82 -16.87
N LEU A 196 2.40 -5.94 -16.98
CA LEU A 196 2.21 -4.77 -16.13
C LEU A 196 0.78 -4.78 -15.60
N THR A 197 0.53 -4.18 -14.44
CA THR A 197 -0.82 -3.92 -13.95
C THR A 197 -1.10 -2.43 -13.80
N GLY A 198 -2.38 -2.05 -13.78
CA GLY A 198 -2.82 -0.68 -13.92
C GLY A 198 -2.98 -0.26 -15.38
N LYS A 199 -3.17 -1.25 -16.25
CA LYS A 199 -3.42 -1.03 -17.68
C LYS A 199 -4.80 -0.40 -17.92
N GLY A 200 -4.96 0.25 -19.06
CA GLY A 200 -6.26 0.73 -19.52
C GLY A 200 -7.23 -0.43 -19.83
N LEU A 201 -8.52 -0.20 -19.64
CA LEU A 201 -9.55 -1.23 -19.83
C LEU A 201 -9.54 -1.84 -21.26
N ASN A 202 -9.19 -1.04 -22.27
CA ASN A 202 -9.16 -1.49 -23.66
C ASN A 202 -7.98 -2.41 -24.01
N TRP A 203 -7.02 -2.59 -23.10
CA TRP A 203 -5.79 -3.34 -23.35
C TRP A 203 -5.31 -4.14 -22.12
N GLY A 204 -6.25 -4.73 -21.40
CA GLY A 204 -5.99 -5.73 -20.36
C GLY A 204 -6.07 -5.21 -18.93
N GLY A 205 -6.58 -4.01 -18.69
CA GLY A 205 -6.86 -3.47 -17.35
C GLY A 205 -8.07 -4.11 -16.69
N SER A 206 -8.17 -3.98 -15.37
CA SER A 206 -9.28 -4.46 -14.56
C SER A 206 -10.20 -3.33 -14.13
N LEU A 207 -11.51 -3.59 -14.12
CA LEU A 207 -12.49 -2.79 -13.38
C LEU A 207 -12.16 -2.81 -11.88
N ILE A 208 -12.74 -1.88 -11.12
CA ILE A 208 -12.54 -1.72 -9.66
C ILE A 208 -11.07 -1.37 -9.27
N ARG A 209 -10.14 -1.20 -10.21
CA ARG A 209 -8.76 -0.88 -9.85
C ARG A 209 -8.59 0.49 -9.20
N PRO A 210 -9.25 1.58 -9.67
CA PRO A 210 -9.24 2.88 -9.00
C PRO A 210 -9.83 2.82 -7.59
N GLU A 211 -10.90 2.08 -7.41
CA GLU A 211 -11.68 1.97 -6.17
C GLU A 211 -10.97 1.11 -5.11
N ALA A 212 -10.21 0.14 -5.56
CA ALA A 212 -9.78 -1.03 -4.81
C ALA A 212 -9.08 -0.72 -3.47
N THR A 213 -8.25 0.31 -3.40
CA THR A 213 -7.53 0.64 -2.16
C THR A 213 -8.49 1.20 -1.12
N GLY A 214 -9.35 2.14 -1.52
CA GLY A 214 -10.36 2.72 -0.64
C GLY A 214 -11.40 1.70 -0.20
N TYR A 215 -11.93 0.92 -1.14
CA TYR A 215 -12.88 -0.17 -0.85
C TYR A 215 -12.27 -1.21 0.08
N GLY A 216 -11.06 -1.67 -0.21
CA GLY A 216 -10.36 -2.65 0.62
C GLY A 216 -10.15 -2.17 2.05
N THR A 217 -9.78 -0.89 2.23
CA THR A 217 -9.62 -0.29 3.57
C THR A 217 -10.93 -0.34 4.35
N VAL A 218 -12.04 -0.02 3.72
CA VAL A 218 -13.37 -0.04 4.37
C VAL A 218 -13.85 -1.47 4.62
N TYR A 219 -13.64 -2.41 3.69
CA TYR A 219 -13.95 -3.81 3.93
C TYR A 219 -13.17 -4.39 5.11
N PHE A 220 -11.88 -4.07 5.21
CA PHE A 220 -11.07 -4.49 6.35
C PHE A 220 -11.58 -3.89 7.66
N ALA A 221 -11.86 -2.57 7.69
CA ALA A 221 -12.42 -1.90 8.86
C ALA A 221 -13.79 -2.46 9.26
N LYS A 222 -14.64 -2.85 8.29
CA LYS A 222 -15.92 -3.53 8.53
C LYS A 222 -15.71 -4.85 9.30
N GLU A 223 -14.75 -5.66 8.87
CA GLU A 223 -14.44 -6.91 9.56
C GLU A 223 -13.85 -6.66 10.96
N MET A 224 -13.03 -5.60 11.12
CA MET A 224 -12.54 -5.19 12.45
C MET A 224 -13.70 -4.85 13.39
N LEU A 225 -14.64 -4.01 12.95
CA LEU A 225 -15.84 -3.66 13.72
C LEU A 225 -16.69 -4.90 14.09
N ALA A 226 -16.83 -5.83 13.14
CA ALA A 226 -17.57 -7.06 13.35
C ALA A 226 -17.00 -7.93 14.49
N THR A 227 -15.68 -7.87 14.77
CA THR A 227 -15.08 -8.55 15.93
C THR A 227 -15.62 -8.06 17.28
N LYS A 228 -16.22 -6.87 17.30
CA LYS A 228 -16.89 -6.28 18.49
C LYS A 228 -18.42 -6.29 18.38
N GLY A 229 -18.97 -7.00 17.41
CA GLY A 229 -20.42 -7.02 17.15
C GLY A 229 -20.96 -5.69 16.61
N ASP A 230 -20.11 -4.88 16.01
CA ASP A 230 -20.41 -3.52 15.52
C ASP A 230 -20.32 -3.43 13.98
N SER A 231 -20.71 -2.31 13.40
CA SER A 231 -20.71 -2.07 11.96
C SER A 231 -20.56 -0.59 11.64
N PHE A 232 -20.42 -0.24 10.35
CA PHE A 232 -20.43 1.17 9.91
C PHE A 232 -21.77 1.88 10.09
N LYS A 233 -22.89 1.14 10.25
CA LYS A 233 -24.21 1.74 10.32
C LYS A 233 -24.32 2.73 11.50
N GLY A 234 -24.59 3.98 11.15
CA GLY A 234 -24.74 5.07 12.13
C GLY A 234 -23.42 5.62 12.70
N LYS A 235 -22.27 5.13 12.27
CA LYS A 235 -20.96 5.62 12.71
C LYS A 235 -20.56 6.91 12.01
N THR A 236 -19.92 7.80 12.75
CA THR A 236 -19.25 8.97 12.20
C THR A 236 -17.84 8.58 11.76
N VAL A 237 -17.49 8.90 10.52
CA VAL A 237 -16.24 8.51 9.90
C VAL A 237 -15.41 9.73 9.53
N ALA A 238 -14.18 9.82 10.01
CA ALA A 238 -13.20 10.83 9.60
C ALA A 238 -12.25 10.22 8.56
N VAL A 239 -12.11 10.89 7.42
CA VAL A 239 -11.21 10.52 6.33
C VAL A 239 -10.21 11.64 6.09
N SER A 240 -8.92 11.33 6.01
CA SER A 240 -7.90 12.27 5.55
C SER A 240 -7.59 12.08 4.07
N GLY A 241 -6.98 13.11 3.46
CA GLY A 241 -6.77 13.15 2.02
C GLY A 241 -8.04 13.56 1.27
N SER A 242 -7.90 13.70 -0.02
CA SER A 242 -8.99 13.96 -0.97
C SER A 242 -8.68 13.36 -2.35
N GLY A 243 -7.66 12.51 -2.40
CA GLY A 243 -7.28 11.75 -3.59
C GLY A 243 -8.09 10.46 -3.72
N ASN A 244 -7.62 9.61 -4.62
CA ASN A 244 -8.32 8.39 -5.03
C ASN A 244 -8.72 7.50 -3.83
N VAL A 245 -7.79 7.21 -2.93
CA VAL A 245 -8.05 6.33 -1.76
C VAL A 245 -9.13 6.93 -0.87
N ALA A 246 -9.03 8.22 -0.56
CA ALA A 246 -9.99 8.92 0.30
C ALA A 246 -11.39 8.98 -0.33
N GLN A 247 -11.48 9.27 -1.64
CA GLN A 247 -12.74 9.35 -2.36
C GLN A 247 -13.51 8.02 -2.31
N TYR A 248 -12.83 6.93 -2.63
CA TYR A 248 -13.46 5.60 -2.64
C TYR A 248 -13.64 5.00 -1.24
N ALA A 249 -12.81 5.37 -0.26
CA ALA A 249 -13.09 5.05 1.15
C ALA A 249 -14.37 5.74 1.62
N CYS A 250 -14.58 7.01 1.24
CA CYS A 250 -15.81 7.75 1.53
C CYS A 250 -17.03 7.08 0.89
N GLU A 251 -16.95 6.74 -0.40
CA GLU A 251 -18.04 6.08 -1.14
C GLU A 251 -18.46 4.78 -0.45
N LYS A 252 -17.52 3.88 -0.19
CA LYS A 252 -17.82 2.56 0.38
C LYS A 252 -18.27 2.65 1.84
N ALA A 253 -17.68 3.54 2.66
CA ALA A 253 -18.11 3.75 4.04
C ALA A 253 -19.55 4.29 4.11
N THR A 254 -19.92 5.19 3.19
CA THR A 254 -21.29 5.72 3.07
C THR A 254 -22.26 4.62 2.62
N GLU A 255 -21.88 3.79 1.65
CA GLU A 255 -22.67 2.63 1.19
C GLU A 255 -22.97 1.66 2.35
N LEU A 256 -22.02 1.46 3.27
CA LEU A 256 -22.18 0.62 4.45
C LEU A 256 -22.91 1.31 5.63
N GLY A 257 -23.45 2.51 5.41
CA GLY A 257 -24.25 3.25 6.38
C GLY A 257 -23.48 4.14 7.34
N GLY A 258 -22.19 4.38 7.08
CA GLY A 258 -21.36 5.36 7.80
C GLY A 258 -21.62 6.78 7.32
N LYS A 259 -21.45 7.76 8.20
CA LYS A 259 -21.49 9.18 7.88
C LYS A 259 -20.08 9.74 7.81
N VAL A 260 -19.55 9.90 6.59
CA VAL A 260 -18.23 10.52 6.40
C VAL A 260 -18.36 12.03 6.54
N VAL A 261 -17.51 12.66 7.36
CA VAL A 261 -17.63 14.08 7.75
C VAL A 261 -16.39 14.92 7.39
N THR A 262 -15.32 14.32 6.91
CA THR A 262 -14.09 15.06 6.60
C THR A 262 -13.44 14.63 5.30
N PHE A 263 -12.77 15.58 4.66
CA PHE A 263 -11.70 15.40 3.67
C PHE A 263 -10.57 16.38 3.97
N SER A 264 -9.36 16.10 3.55
CA SER A 264 -8.22 17.01 3.74
C SER A 264 -7.30 17.07 2.53
N ASP A 265 -6.49 18.11 2.47
CA ASP A 265 -5.30 18.19 1.62
C ASP A 265 -4.17 18.95 2.34
N SER A 266 -3.12 19.33 1.62
CA SER A 266 -1.97 20.03 2.22
C SER A 266 -2.28 21.41 2.81
N GLU A 267 -3.44 22.01 2.52
CA GLU A 267 -3.85 23.32 3.05
C GLU A 267 -4.69 23.21 4.32
N GLY A 268 -5.31 22.05 4.57
CA GLY A 268 -6.16 21.86 5.73
C GLY A 268 -7.22 20.78 5.50
N TYR A 269 -8.29 20.83 6.29
CA TYR A 269 -9.39 19.88 6.15
C TYR A 269 -10.75 20.58 6.14
N ILE A 270 -11.74 19.92 5.53
CA ILE A 270 -13.15 20.28 5.67
C ILE A 270 -13.83 19.40 6.70
N TYR A 271 -14.75 19.99 7.46
CA TYR A 271 -15.67 19.29 8.33
C TYR A 271 -17.11 19.63 7.94
N ASP A 272 -17.86 18.61 7.56
CA ASP A 272 -19.26 18.70 7.20
C ASP A 272 -20.11 17.85 8.15
N ALA A 273 -20.75 18.48 9.12
CA ALA A 273 -21.54 17.81 10.15
C ALA A 273 -22.75 17.05 9.58
N ASP A 274 -23.28 17.49 8.43
CA ASP A 274 -24.40 16.84 7.74
C ASP A 274 -23.97 15.55 7.04
N GLY A 275 -22.66 15.39 6.85
CA GLY A 275 -22.06 14.27 6.12
C GLY A 275 -21.87 14.54 4.63
N ILE A 276 -20.96 13.77 4.04
CA ILE A 276 -20.60 13.86 2.62
C ILE A 276 -21.46 12.87 1.85
N THR A 277 -22.53 13.38 1.23
CA THR A 277 -23.44 12.61 0.36
C THR A 277 -22.79 12.24 -0.97
N ALA A 278 -23.43 11.37 -1.75
CA ALA A 278 -22.96 11.03 -3.10
C ALA A 278 -22.81 12.27 -4.01
N GLU A 279 -23.72 13.26 -3.93
CA GLU A 279 -23.60 14.52 -4.66
C GLU A 279 -22.36 15.33 -4.24
N LYS A 280 -22.14 15.44 -2.93
CA LYS A 280 -20.99 16.16 -2.38
C LYS A 280 -19.68 15.45 -2.72
N LEU A 281 -19.66 14.11 -2.72
CA LEU A 281 -18.52 13.33 -3.16
C LEU A 281 -18.23 13.52 -4.65
N ALA A 282 -19.25 13.53 -5.51
CA ALA A 282 -19.09 13.81 -6.94
C ALA A 282 -18.46 15.20 -7.17
N PHE A 283 -18.84 16.20 -6.38
CA PHE A 283 -18.19 17.52 -6.42
C PHE A 283 -16.70 17.43 -6.03
N VAL A 284 -16.35 16.67 -4.98
CA VAL A 284 -14.93 16.47 -4.58
C VAL A 284 -14.15 15.76 -5.69
N MET A 285 -14.73 14.74 -6.32
CA MET A 285 -14.11 14.02 -7.44
C MET A 285 -13.84 14.96 -8.63
N GLU A 286 -14.81 15.77 -9.02
CA GLU A 286 -14.64 16.78 -10.08
C GLU A 286 -13.56 17.80 -9.71
N LEU A 287 -13.64 18.35 -8.48
CA LEU A 287 -12.69 19.34 -7.97
C LEU A 287 -11.24 18.81 -7.99
N LYS A 288 -11.02 17.59 -7.50
CA LYS A 288 -9.67 17.05 -7.34
C LYS A 288 -9.12 16.40 -8.61
N ASN A 289 -9.95 15.64 -9.34
CA ASN A 289 -9.47 14.82 -10.45
C ASN A 289 -9.48 15.59 -11.77
N VAL A 290 -10.39 16.55 -11.95
CA VAL A 290 -10.55 17.33 -13.19
C VAL A 290 -9.94 18.72 -13.03
N LYS A 291 -10.43 19.49 -12.04
CA LYS A 291 -10.03 20.89 -11.84
C LYS A 291 -8.68 21.04 -11.11
N ARG A 292 -8.21 19.97 -10.42
CA ARG A 292 -7.02 19.98 -9.57
C ARG A 292 -7.04 21.08 -8.50
N GLY A 293 -8.25 21.45 -8.05
CA GLY A 293 -8.50 22.47 -7.04
C GLY A 293 -8.15 22.05 -5.62
N ARG A 294 -8.40 22.94 -4.68
CA ARG A 294 -8.12 22.72 -3.25
C ARG A 294 -9.39 22.34 -2.49
N ILE A 295 -9.23 21.52 -1.43
CA ILE A 295 -10.38 21.07 -0.67
C ILE A 295 -11.14 22.21 0.03
N SER A 296 -10.47 23.36 0.27
CA SER A 296 -11.09 24.59 0.80
C SER A 296 -12.26 25.09 -0.05
N GLU A 297 -12.26 24.83 -1.36
CA GLU A 297 -13.35 25.22 -2.28
C GLU A 297 -14.67 24.48 -1.97
N TYR A 298 -14.60 23.32 -1.30
CA TYR A 298 -15.77 22.61 -0.83
C TYR A 298 -16.62 23.47 0.12
N ALA A 299 -15.99 24.14 1.11
CA ALA A 299 -16.69 25.01 2.05
C ALA A 299 -17.30 26.26 1.37
N THR A 300 -16.75 26.69 0.23
CA THR A 300 -17.36 27.74 -0.60
C THR A 300 -18.63 27.24 -1.28
N LYS A 301 -18.62 26.01 -1.76
CA LYS A 301 -19.79 25.39 -2.43
C LYS A 301 -20.87 24.98 -1.41
N TYR A 302 -20.47 24.51 -0.23
CA TYR A 302 -21.36 24.03 0.83
C TYR A 302 -21.10 24.84 2.12
N PRO A 303 -21.78 25.99 2.32
CA PRO A 303 -21.48 26.94 3.41
C PRO A 303 -21.74 26.41 4.84
N THR A 304 -22.47 25.29 4.99
CA THR A 304 -22.65 24.60 6.28
C THR A 304 -21.39 23.85 6.72
N ALA A 305 -20.52 23.52 5.79
CA ALA A 305 -19.23 22.90 6.06
C ALA A 305 -18.21 23.96 6.49
N LYS A 306 -17.27 23.55 7.35
CA LYS A 306 -16.16 24.40 7.83
C LYS A 306 -14.85 23.96 7.19
N PHE A 307 -14.06 24.91 6.72
CA PHE A 307 -12.66 24.67 6.37
C PHE A 307 -11.75 25.09 7.53
N VAL A 308 -10.83 24.23 7.90
CA VAL A 308 -9.82 24.47 8.96
C VAL A 308 -8.44 24.43 8.34
N ALA A 309 -7.85 25.61 8.17
CA ALA A 309 -6.55 25.74 7.53
C ALA A 309 -5.39 25.20 8.40
N GLY A 310 -4.40 24.59 7.76
CA GLY A 310 -3.14 24.17 8.37
C GLY A 310 -3.26 23.01 9.37
N LYS A 311 -4.43 22.38 9.49
CA LYS A 311 -4.68 21.25 10.39
C LYS A 311 -5.10 20.00 9.64
N ARG A 312 -4.93 18.85 10.29
CA ARG A 312 -5.43 17.53 9.89
C ARG A 312 -6.73 17.19 10.64
N PRO A 313 -7.58 16.27 10.16
CA PRO A 313 -8.94 16.08 10.71
C PRO A 313 -9.01 15.32 12.03
N TRP A 314 -7.90 15.03 12.68
CA TRP A 314 -7.81 14.06 13.78
C TRP A 314 -8.35 14.59 15.13
N GLU A 315 -8.63 15.88 15.24
CA GLU A 315 -9.34 16.48 16.38
C GLU A 315 -10.87 16.34 16.26
N VAL A 316 -11.39 15.94 15.08
CA VAL A 316 -12.83 15.77 14.84
C VAL A 316 -13.32 14.52 15.57
N LYS A 317 -14.42 14.66 16.32
CA LYS A 317 -15.07 13.52 16.98
C LYS A 317 -15.60 12.54 15.93
N CYS A 318 -15.11 11.31 15.97
CA CYS A 318 -15.53 10.24 15.06
C CYS A 318 -15.45 8.87 15.77
N ASP A 319 -16.17 7.91 15.24
CA ASP A 319 -16.10 6.50 15.67
C ASP A 319 -14.99 5.76 14.90
N VAL A 320 -14.85 6.06 13.61
CA VAL A 320 -13.89 5.42 12.71
C VAL A 320 -13.01 6.47 12.05
N ALA A 321 -11.70 6.27 12.09
CA ALA A 321 -10.72 7.09 11.40
C ALA A 321 -10.04 6.31 10.27
N LEU A 322 -10.02 6.88 9.07
CA LEU A 322 -9.41 6.30 7.87
C LEU A 322 -8.31 7.24 7.34
N PRO A 323 -7.05 7.06 7.77
CA PRO A 323 -5.93 7.82 7.26
C PRO A 323 -5.62 7.44 5.80
N CYS A 324 -5.98 8.33 4.84
CA CYS A 324 -5.94 8.07 3.41
C CYS A 324 -5.11 9.09 2.62
N ALA A 325 -4.30 9.93 3.29
CA ALA A 325 -3.53 10.98 2.63
C ALA A 325 -2.08 10.58 2.37
N THR A 326 -1.20 10.78 3.36
CA THR A 326 0.24 10.64 3.19
C THR A 326 0.91 9.96 4.36
N GLN A 327 2.17 9.55 4.14
CA GLN A 327 3.03 9.00 5.18
C GLN A 327 3.18 9.97 6.36
N ASN A 328 3.18 9.44 7.59
CA ASN A 328 3.40 10.18 8.85
C ASN A 328 2.42 11.36 9.06
N GLU A 329 1.19 11.22 8.58
CA GLU A 329 0.15 12.23 8.74
C GLU A 329 -0.62 12.15 10.08
N LEU A 330 -0.42 11.12 10.87
CA LEU A 330 -1.07 10.92 12.17
C LEU A 330 0.01 10.68 13.24
N ASN A 331 0.23 11.69 14.06
CA ASN A 331 1.25 11.68 15.10
C ASN A 331 0.68 11.30 16.48
N GLU A 332 1.52 11.24 17.51
CA GLU A 332 1.18 10.82 18.85
C GLU A 332 0.05 11.66 19.48
N ASP A 333 0.12 13.00 19.36
CA ASP A 333 -0.88 13.89 19.95
C ASP A 333 -2.23 13.77 19.26
N GLU A 334 -2.23 13.59 17.94
CA GLU A 334 -3.43 13.33 17.15
C GLU A 334 -4.06 11.98 17.49
N ALA A 335 -3.24 10.94 17.74
CA ALA A 335 -3.73 9.64 18.20
C ALA A 335 -4.37 9.74 19.59
N LYS A 336 -3.75 10.48 20.51
CA LYS A 336 -4.35 10.77 21.83
C LYS A 336 -5.69 11.50 21.69
N ALA A 337 -5.79 12.47 20.78
CA ALA A 337 -7.02 13.19 20.50
C ALA A 337 -8.13 12.26 19.96
N LEU A 338 -7.82 11.39 19.00
CA LEU A 338 -8.76 10.39 18.48
C LEU A 338 -9.29 9.47 19.58
N VAL A 339 -8.41 8.93 20.43
CA VAL A 339 -8.79 8.08 21.56
C VAL A 339 -9.68 8.83 22.56
N ALA A 340 -9.28 10.04 22.93
CA ALA A 340 -10.03 10.88 23.87
C ALA A 340 -11.42 11.27 23.33
N ASN A 341 -11.56 11.44 22.02
CA ASN A 341 -12.82 11.73 21.32
C ASN A 341 -13.69 10.50 21.07
N GLY A 342 -13.24 9.29 21.48
CA GLY A 342 -14.03 8.06 21.46
C GLY A 342 -13.91 7.26 20.15
N ALA A 343 -12.87 7.45 19.37
CA ALA A 343 -12.60 6.60 18.20
C ALA A 343 -12.42 5.13 18.65
N ILE A 344 -13.11 4.22 17.96
CA ILE A 344 -13.08 2.78 18.25
C ILE A 344 -12.30 1.98 17.22
N CYS A 345 -12.10 2.56 16.02
CA CYS A 345 -11.41 1.90 14.89
C CYS A 345 -10.57 2.90 14.08
N VAL A 346 -9.34 2.53 13.82
CA VAL A 346 -8.42 3.23 12.89
C VAL A 346 -7.91 2.23 11.87
N ALA A 347 -8.16 2.45 10.58
CA ALA A 347 -7.70 1.58 9.51
C ALA A 347 -6.96 2.40 8.44
N GLU A 348 -5.70 2.11 8.23
CA GLU A 348 -4.83 2.85 7.32
C GLU A 348 -5.16 2.58 5.85
N GLY A 349 -5.56 3.62 5.11
CA GLY A 349 -5.72 3.59 3.65
C GLY A 349 -4.44 4.01 2.91
N ALA A 350 -3.65 4.92 3.50
CA ALA A 350 -2.34 5.30 2.99
C ALA A 350 -1.25 4.29 3.41
N ASN A 351 -0.04 4.44 2.88
CA ASN A 351 1.12 3.67 3.32
C ASN A 351 1.80 4.39 4.49
N MET A 352 1.87 3.72 5.65
CA MET A 352 2.48 4.22 6.89
C MET A 352 2.04 5.65 7.28
N PRO A 353 0.73 5.95 7.34
CA PRO A 353 0.28 7.28 7.72
C PRO A 353 0.44 7.56 9.21
N THR A 354 0.49 6.53 10.04
CA THR A 354 0.57 6.62 11.50
C THR A 354 2.01 6.45 11.97
N THR A 355 2.49 7.36 12.84
CA THR A 355 3.84 7.25 13.39
C THR A 355 3.93 6.11 14.43
N PRO A 356 5.12 5.54 14.70
CA PRO A 356 5.29 4.46 15.69
C PRO A 356 4.76 4.83 17.08
N GLU A 357 4.96 6.08 17.52
CA GLU A 357 4.46 6.59 18.79
C GLU A 357 2.92 6.60 18.81
N ALA A 358 2.29 7.01 17.72
CA ALA A 358 0.83 7.01 17.57
C ALA A 358 0.26 5.57 17.56
N ILE A 359 0.93 4.62 16.90
CA ILE A 359 0.56 3.19 16.95
C ILE A 359 0.57 2.70 18.40
N THR A 360 1.59 3.05 19.17
CA THR A 360 1.70 2.71 20.59
C THR A 360 0.52 3.25 21.41
N VAL A 361 0.06 4.46 21.11
CA VAL A 361 -1.14 5.05 21.76
C VAL A 361 -2.37 4.19 21.50
N PHE A 362 -2.62 3.79 20.25
CA PHE A 362 -3.76 2.96 19.89
C PHE A 362 -3.71 1.57 20.50
N GLN A 363 -2.54 0.93 20.52
CA GLN A 363 -2.34 -0.38 21.14
C GLN A 363 -2.55 -0.34 22.65
N ASN A 364 -2.05 0.71 23.36
CA ASN A 364 -2.25 0.90 24.79
C ASN A 364 -3.73 1.16 25.13
N ALA A 365 -4.43 1.90 24.29
CA ALA A 365 -5.87 2.16 24.44
C ALA A 365 -6.75 0.96 24.07
N LYS A 366 -6.16 -0.11 23.50
CA LYS A 366 -6.87 -1.33 23.04
C LYS A 366 -7.98 -1.06 22.02
N ILE A 367 -7.88 0.02 21.24
CA ILE A 367 -8.80 0.23 20.11
C ILE A 367 -8.40 -0.64 18.91
N LEU A 368 -9.30 -0.78 17.97
CA LEU A 368 -9.04 -1.51 16.73
C LEU A 368 -8.13 -0.66 15.84
N PHE A 369 -6.86 -1.05 15.69
CA PHE A 369 -5.91 -0.39 14.80
C PHE A 369 -5.35 -1.39 13.78
N SER A 370 -5.41 -1.06 12.48
CA SER A 370 -4.84 -1.87 11.41
C SER A 370 -3.78 -1.11 10.62
N PRO A 371 -2.58 -1.72 10.42
CA PRO A 371 -1.55 -1.15 9.56
C PRO A 371 -1.94 -1.23 8.09
N GLY A 372 -1.42 -0.30 7.28
CA GLY A 372 -1.72 -0.21 5.86
C GLY A 372 -1.40 -1.48 5.07
N LYS A 373 -0.33 -2.21 5.43
CA LYS A 373 0.02 -3.48 4.74
C LYS A 373 -1.13 -4.52 4.75
N ALA A 374 -2.03 -4.46 5.73
CA ALA A 374 -3.23 -5.28 5.79
C ALA A 374 -4.45 -4.55 5.21
N SER A 375 -4.81 -3.39 5.77
CA SER A 375 -6.06 -2.70 5.41
C SER A 375 -6.06 -2.10 4.00
N ASN A 376 -4.93 -1.59 3.50
CA ASN A 376 -4.87 -1.01 2.16
C ASN A 376 -4.43 -2.01 1.05
N ALA A 377 -4.39 -3.30 1.36
CA ALA A 377 -3.99 -4.34 0.41
C ALA A 377 -4.95 -4.50 -0.79
N GLY A 378 -6.12 -3.87 -0.75
CA GLY A 378 -7.11 -3.93 -1.84
C GLY A 378 -6.54 -3.54 -3.21
N GLY A 379 -5.68 -2.52 -3.26
CA GLY A 379 -5.04 -2.10 -4.50
C GLY A 379 -4.15 -3.18 -5.13
N VAL A 380 -3.32 -3.84 -4.35
CA VAL A 380 -2.47 -4.94 -4.86
C VAL A 380 -3.28 -6.21 -5.09
N ALA A 381 -4.30 -6.47 -4.29
CA ALA A 381 -5.23 -7.59 -4.51
C ALA A 381 -5.90 -7.46 -5.89
N THR A 382 -6.45 -6.30 -6.23
CA THR A 382 -7.05 -6.07 -7.55
C THR A 382 -6.01 -6.10 -8.67
N SER A 383 -4.75 -5.70 -8.41
CA SER A 383 -3.67 -5.92 -9.37
C SER A 383 -3.44 -7.41 -9.64
N GLY A 384 -3.49 -8.26 -8.62
CA GLY A 384 -3.42 -9.72 -8.79
C GLY A 384 -4.64 -10.29 -9.52
N LEU A 385 -5.84 -9.74 -9.29
CA LEU A 385 -7.03 -10.08 -10.06
C LEU A 385 -6.90 -9.65 -11.53
N GLU A 386 -6.25 -8.52 -11.82
CA GLU A 386 -5.91 -8.12 -13.20
C GLU A 386 -4.97 -9.15 -13.85
N MET A 387 -3.94 -9.62 -13.12
CA MET A 387 -3.06 -10.68 -13.61
C MET A 387 -3.84 -11.96 -13.93
N SER A 388 -4.78 -12.35 -13.07
CA SER A 388 -5.64 -13.53 -13.31
C SER A 388 -6.49 -13.37 -14.56
N GLN A 389 -7.13 -12.21 -14.76
CA GLN A 389 -7.91 -11.90 -15.95
C GLN A 389 -7.03 -11.94 -17.22
N ASN A 390 -5.79 -11.41 -17.13
CA ASN A 390 -4.85 -11.43 -18.25
C ASN A 390 -4.43 -12.87 -18.62
N SER A 391 -4.22 -13.72 -17.63
CA SER A 391 -3.87 -15.14 -17.85
C SER A 391 -5.03 -15.92 -18.48
N LEU A 392 -6.26 -15.61 -18.08
CA LEU A 392 -7.47 -16.19 -18.65
C LEU A 392 -7.83 -15.63 -20.03
N ARG A 393 -7.28 -14.45 -20.39
CA ARG A 393 -7.68 -13.62 -21.55
C ARG A 393 -9.20 -13.33 -21.55
N PHE A 394 -9.73 -13.07 -20.36
CA PHE A 394 -11.15 -12.83 -20.15
C PHE A 394 -11.32 -11.77 -19.05
N ASN A 395 -12.20 -10.80 -19.28
CA ASN A 395 -12.49 -9.73 -18.32
C ASN A 395 -13.68 -10.11 -17.44
N TRP A 396 -13.55 -9.85 -16.15
CA TRP A 396 -14.64 -9.95 -15.19
C TRP A 396 -15.44 -8.64 -15.12
N THR A 397 -16.70 -8.74 -14.74
CA THR A 397 -17.55 -7.58 -14.45
C THR A 397 -17.06 -6.86 -13.18
N ALA A 398 -17.51 -5.62 -12.97
CA ALA A 398 -17.19 -4.86 -11.77
C ALA A 398 -17.64 -5.59 -10.49
N GLU A 399 -18.84 -6.20 -10.53
CA GLU A 399 -19.40 -6.98 -9.41
C GLU A 399 -18.53 -8.21 -9.09
N GLU A 400 -18.10 -8.95 -10.11
CA GLU A 400 -17.22 -10.11 -9.92
C GLU A 400 -15.87 -9.72 -9.31
N VAL A 401 -15.27 -8.61 -9.75
CA VAL A 401 -14.01 -8.11 -9.21
C VAL A 401 -14.21 -7.63 -7.77
N ASP A 402 -15.25 -6.85 -7.47
CA ASP A 402 -15.54 -6.33 -6.13
C ASP A 402 -15.84 -7.46 -5.13
N THR A 403 -16.62 -8.49 -5.54
CA THR A 403 -16.88 -9.68 -4.74
C THR A 403 -15.58 -10.42 -4.38
N LYS A 404 -14.68 -10.60 -5.36
CA LYS A 404 -13.38 -11.24 -5.14
C LYS A 404 -12.48 -10.37 -4.23
N LEU A 405 -12.48 -9.06 -4.43
CA LEU A 405 -11.78 -8.11 -3.57
C LEU A 405 -12.27 -8.22 -2.12
N HIS A 406 -13.57 -8.19 -1.89
CA HIS A 406 -14.15 -8.34 -0.55
C HIS A 406 -13.72 -9.66 0.09
N THR A 407 -13.82 -10.77 -0.64
CA THR A 407 -13.38 -12.10 -0.17
C THR A 407 -11.90 -12.10 0.24
N ILE A 408 -11.04 -11.47 -0.53
CA ILE A 408 -9.61 -11.34 -0.21
C ILE A 408 -9.42 -10.52 1.06
N MET A 409 -10.11 -9.40 1.21
CA MET A 409 -10.00 -8.55 2.42
C MET A 409 -10.47 -9.28 3.69
N VAL A 410 -11.54 -10.07 3.61
CA VAL A 410 -11.99 -10.97 4.69
C VAL A 410 -10.90 -12.00 5.03
N SER A 411 -10.27 -12.59 4.03
CA SER A 411 -9.19 -13.57 4.23
C SER A 411 -7.96 -12.94 4.91
N ILE A 412 -7.57 -11.72 4.51
CA ILE A 412 -6.49 -10.97 5.15
C ILE A 412 -6.82 -10.70 6.61
N HIS A 413 -8.03 -10.21 6.89
CA HIS A 413 -8.49 -9.96 8.25
C HIS A 413 -8.46 -11.23 9.11
N THR A 414 -8.98 -12.34 8.60
CA THR A 414 -8.98 -13.65 9.29
C THR A 414 -7.57 -14.10 9.65
N ALA A 415 -6.62 -13.93 8.72
CA ALA A 415 -5.22 -14.27 8.96
C ALA A 415 -4.60 -13.37 10.05
N CYS A 416 -4.88 -12.05 10.02
CA CYS A 416 -4.40 -11.13 11.05
C CYS A 416 -4.97 -11.47 12.43
N VAL A 417 -6.26 -11.80 12.54
CA VAL A 417 -6.90 -12.23 13.80
C VAL A 417 -6.24 -13.50 14.32
N LYS A 418 -6.02 -14.50 13.46
CA LYS A 418 -5.41 -15.78 13.85
C LYS A 418 -4.06 -15.62 14.54
N TYR A 419 -3.22 -14.71 14.06
CA TYR A 419 -1.85 -14.53 14.55
C TYR A 419 -1.69 -13.34 15.50
N GLY A 420 -2.65 -12.42 15.54
CA GLY A 420 -2.60 -11.21 16.36
C GLY A 420 -3.38 -11.26 17.66
N THR A 421 -4.28 -12.26 17.86
CA THR A 421 -5.11 -12.34 19.05
C THR A 421 -4.30 -12.77 20.27
N ASP A 422 -4.34 -11.97 21.34
CA ASP A 422 -3.71 -12.28 22.61
C ASP A 422 -4.62 -13.15 23.51
N ALA A 423 -4.08 -13.58 24.66
CA ALA A 423 -4.82 -14.41 25.61
C ALA A 423 -6.08 -13.73 26.20
N ASN A 424 -6.20 -12.41 26.10
CA ASN A 424 -7.34 -11.62 26.59
C ASN A 424 -8.36 -11.30 25.49
N GLY A 425 -8.14 -11.82 24.26
CA GLY A 425 -9.02 -11.59 23.12
C GLY A 425 -8.82 -10.23 22.42
N TYR A 426 -7.75 -9.49 22.73
CA TYR A 426 -7.36 -8.32 21.96
C TYR A 426 -6.63 -8.73 20.70
N VAL A 427 -6.97 -8.10 19.58
CA VAL A 427 -6.32 -8.35 18.28
C VAL A 427 -5.30 -7.23 17.99
N ASP A 428 -4.03 -7.57 18.07
CA ASP A 428 -2.93 -6.75 17.56
C ASP A 428 -2.75 -7.02 16.05
N TYR A 429 -3.37 -6.19 15.22
CA TYR A 429 -3.31 -6.33 13.77
C TYR A 429 -1.92 -6.06 13.18
N VAL A 430 -1.08 -5.28 13.84
CA VAL A 430 0.32 -5.04 13.40
C VAL A 430 1.10 -6.34 13.49
N LYS A 431 1.09 -6.95 14.67
CA LYS A 431 1.70 -8.25 14.92
C LYS A 431 1.09 -9.33 14.03
N GLY A 432 -0.24 -9.37 13.95
CA GLY A 432 -0.99 -10.34 13.15
C GLY A 432 -0.63 -10.30 11.68
N ALA A 433 -0.54 -9.12 11.06
CA ALA A 433 -0.17 -8.95 9.67
C ALA A 433 1.27 -9.40 9.38
N ASN A 434 2.23 -8.99 10.23
CA ASN A 434 3.63 -9.37 10.06
C ASN A 434 3.83 -10.89 10.18
N ILE A 435 3.23 -11.53 11.19
CA ILE A 435 3.36 -12.98 11.38
C ILE A 435 2.65 -13.76 10.27
N ALA A 436 1.41 -13.39 9.92
CA ALA A 436 0.65 -14.07 8.86
C ALA A 436 1.40 -14.03 7.52
N GLY A 437 1.93 -12.86 7.16
CA GLY A 437 2.74 -12.69 5.96
C GLY A 437 4.03 -13.52 6.01
N PHE A 438 4.75 -13.47 7.14
CA PHE A 438 5.96 -14.24 7.35
C PHE A 438 5.74 -15.75 7.19
N VAL A 439 4.79 -16.33 7.92
CA VAL A 439 4.57 -17.79 7.97
C VAL A 439 4.30 -18.34 6.58
N LYS A 440 3.46 -17.67 5.78
CA LYS A 440 3.15 -18.12 4.42
C LYS A 440 4.38 -18.17 3.52
N VAL A 441 5.20 -17.13 3.54
CA VAL A 441 6.43 -17.07 2.72
C VAL A 441 7.48 -18.03 3.26
N ALA A 442 7.65 -18.12 4.58
CA ALA A 442 8.61 -18.99 5.23
C ALA A 442 8.34 -20.48 4.94
N ASP A 443 7.09 -20.91 5.02
CA ASP A 443 6.71 -22.28 4.68
C ASP A 443 7.00 -22.59 3.20
N ALA A 444 6.63 -21.70 2.28
CA ALA A 444 6.94 -21.87 0.86
C ALA A 444 8.45 -21.94 0.58
N MET A 445 9.25 -21.10 1.26
CA MET A 445 10.72 -21.14 1.13
C MET A 445 11.33 -22.45 1.66
N ILE A 446 10.72 -23.05 2.70
CA ILE A 446 11.16 -24.35 3.22
C ILE A 446 10.81 -25.46 2.23
N ASP A 447 9.59 -25.48 1.72
CA ASP A 447 9.11 -26.49 0.77
C ASP A 447 9.94 -26.52 -0.53
N GLN A 448 10.41 -25.35 -0.97
CA GLN A 448 11.22 -25.18 -2.19
C GLN A 448 12.72 -25.43 -1.94
N GLY A 449 13.18 -25.49 -0.69
CA GLY A 449 14.56 -25.75 -0.33
C GLY A 449 15.50 -24.54 -0.42
N LEU A 450 16.74 -24.77 -0.85
CA LEU A 450 17.78 -23.77 -0.99
C LEU A 450 17.96 -23.41 -2.47
N VAL A 451 17.17 -22.48 -2.94
CA VAL A 451 17.16 -21.97 -4.31
C VAL A 451 17.54 -20.51 -4.38
#